data_b1c0db012f83668f215338c82530004a
#
_entry.id   b1c0db012f83668f215338c82530004a
#
_cell.length_a   1.000
_cell.length_b   1.000
_cell.length_c   1.000
_cell.angle_alpha   90.00
_cell.angle_beta   90.00
_cell.angle_gamma   90.00
#
_symmetry.space_group_name_H-M   'P 1'
#
loop_
_entity.id
_entity.type
_entity.pdbx_description
1 polymer ?
#
loop_
_entity_poly.entity_id
_entity_poly.type
_entity_poly.pdbx_seq_one_letter_code
_entity_poly.pdbx_strand_id
1 'polypeptide(L)'
;MNRVEIESFLKSFLLFFTSLGILIATLFYLDYTRVVKNLDETLFSEMRVCSYDLKCKRFAIDFVPVEKQTPYILYKSSSGLNGYFPVPGANDYLMQLHFSADDYQSELQALQNRAFLAFAAVIAVVFILSVLFSLYALYPLRNALVLTQEFIKDILHDFNTPLASLRLNSAMLRRELGQNDKIVRIEQSVQNVLDLQHNLRSYLHDHAMQKEDIDLKQLIEKRILILEKNYPDITFSVSMEALQLHANREAVARIIDNLLSNAAKYNSRNGTVRIVYEKRFSALKIIDTGKGIKNPKRIFERFYKEQERGIGIGLHIVKKLCDELGIRIDVESEVGRGTTFTLSLLPLTHR
;
A
#
# COMPACT_ATOMS: atom_id res chain seq x y z
N MET A 1 -3.30 -10.93 2.42
CA MET A 1 -3.59 -9.55 1.96
C MET A 1 -2.48 -9.09 1.04
N ASN A 2 -2.85 -8.62 -0.15
CA ASN A 2 -1.90 -8.03 -1.11
C ASN A 2 -1.42 -6.66 -0.58
N ARG A 3 -0.24 -6.19 -1.06
CA ARG A 3 0.34 -4.89 -0.64
C ARG A 3 -0.66 -3.72 -0.74
N VAL A 4 -1.51 -3.70 -1.76
CA VAL A 4 -2.55 -2.69 -1.98
C VAL A 4 -3.66 -2.78 -0.93
N GLU A 5 -4.06 -4.00 -0.55
CA GLU A 5 -5.07 -4.23 0.51
C GLU A 5 -4.55 -3.76 1.87
N ILE A 6 -3.27 -4.04 2.19
CA ILE A 6 -2.64 -3.59 3.44
C ILE A 6 -2.57 -2.06 3.48
N GLU A 7 -2.18 -1.44 2.37
CA GLU A 7 -2.11 0.02 2.27
C GLU A 7 -3.48 0.68 2.43
N SER A 8 -4.51 0.14 1.79
CA SER A 8 -5.90 0.64 1.91
C SER A 8 -6.47 0.42 3.31
N PHE A 9 -6.19 -0.74 3.92
CA PHE A 9 -6.55 -1.02 5.31
C PHE A 9 -5.91 0.00 6.26
N LEU A 10 -4.59 0.22 6.11
CA LEU A 10 -3.85 1.12 6.99
C LEU A 10 -4.35 2.57 6.87
N LYS A 11 -4.63 3.03 5.66
CA LYS A 11 -5.19 4.37 5.41
C LYS A 11 -6.57 4.55 6.06
N SER A 12 -7.47 3.59 5.88
CA SER A 12 -8.81 3.62 6.47
C SER A 12 -8.75 3.55 8.00
N PHE A 13 -7.94 2.64 8.54
CA PHE A 13 -7.73 2.48 9.97
C PHE A 13 -7.18 3.77 10.60
N LEU A 14 -6.08 4.32 10.05
CA LEU A 14 -5.47 5.54 10.57
C LEU A 14 -6.46 6.71 10.54
N LEU A 15 -7.17 6.90 9.45
CA LEU A 15 -8.14 7.99 9.32
C LEU A 15 -9.24 7.89 10.38
N PHE A 16 -9.80 6.71 10.60
CA PHE A 16 -10.87 6.48 11.59
C PHE A 16 -10.35 6.60 13.02
N PHE A 17 -9.26 5.90 13.32
CA PHE A 17 -8.68 5.88 14.66
C PHE A 17 -8.19 7.26 15.10
N THR A 18 -7.51 8.00 14.24
CA THR A 18 -7.00 9.34 14.61
C THR A 18 -8.12 10.35 14.74
N SER A 19 -9.09 10.38 13.83
CA SER A 19 -10.19 11.35 13.90
C SER A 19 -11.05 11.14 15.14
N LEU A 20 -11.42 9.89 15.44
CA LEU A 20 -12.21 9.56 16.61
C LEU A 20 -11.39 9.69 17.90
N GLY A 21 -10.10 9.33 17.84
CA GLY A 21 -9.17 9.48 18.97
C GLY A 21 -8.99 10.94 19.40
N ILE A 22 -8.84 11.86 18.47
CA ILE A 22 -8.75 13.30 18.76
C ILE A 22 -10.05 13.81 19.40
N LEU A 23 -11.21 13.40 18.84
CA LEU A 23 -12.51 13.79 19.41
C LEU A 23 -12.65 13.33 20.85
N ILE A 24 -12.34 12.05 21.13
CA ILE A 24 -12.43 11.46 22.47
C ILE A 24 -11.43 12.12 23.41
N ALA A 25 -10.18 12.34 22.98
CA ALA A 25 -9.18 13.01 23.80
C ALA A 25 -9.65 14.43 24.20
N THR A 26 -10.25 15.17 23.27
CA THR A 26 -10.81 16.50 23.54
C THR A 26 -11.96 16.43 24.56
N LEU A 27 -12.88 15.48 24.41
CA LEU A 27 -13.98 15.30 25.34
C LEU A 27 -13.49 14.93 26.75
N PHE A 28 -12.53 14.00 26.86
CA PHE A 28 -11.94 13.64 28.16
C PHE A 28 -11.17 14.79 28.79
N TYR A 29 -10.48 15.61 28.01
CA TYR A 29 -9.80 16.80 28.51
C TYR A 29 -10.80 17.81 29.09
N LEU A 30 -11.90 18.07 28.38
CA LEU A 30 -12.96 18.98 28.85
C LEU A 30 -13.66 18.43 30.10
N ASP A 31 -13.94 17.14 30.13
CA ASP A 31 -14.55 16.49 31.29
C ASP A 31 -13.62 16.53 32.52
N TYR A 32 -12.35 16.19 32.34
CA TYR A 32 -11.34 16.27 33.40
C TYR A 32 -11.24 17.67 33.98
N THR A 33 -11.17 18.73 33.14
CA THR A 33 -11.13 20.11 33.61
C THR A 33 -12.39 20.50 34.41
N ARG A 34 -13.57 20.01 34.00
CA ARG A 34 -14.81 20.20 34.72
C ARG A 34 -14.80 19.50 36.09
N VAL A 35 -14.32 18.25 36.13
CA VAL A 35 -14.27 17.48 37.40
C VAL A 35 -13.31 18.13 38.38
N VAL A 36 -12.15 18.62 37.93
CA VAL A 36 -11.21 19.36 38.79
C VAL A 36 -11.84 20.65 39.34
N LYS A 37 -12.57 21.38 38.52
CA LYS A 37 -13.29 22.58 38.98
C LYS A 37 -14.37 22.24 39.98
N ASN A 38 -15.12 21.18 39.76
CA ASN A 38 -16.13 20.71 40.72
C ASN A 38 -15.51 20.30 42.06
N LEU A 39 -14.30 19.66 42.04
CA LEU A 39 -13.56 19.35 43.28
C LEU A 39 -13.24 20.62 44.08
N ASP A 40 -12.71 21.67 43.39
CA ASP A 40 -12.42 22.95 44.03
C ASP A 40 -13.67 23.58 44.66
N GLU A 41 -14.80 23.58 43.93
CA GLU A 41 -16.05 24.12 44.40
C GLU A 41 -16.63 23.32 45.60
N THR A 42 -16.47 21.98 45.57
CA THR A 42 -16.90 21.08 46.66
C THR A 42 -16.06 21.35 47.91
N LEU A 43 -14.72 21.36 47.79
CA LEU A 43 -13.84 21.66 48.93
C LEU A 43 -14.12 23.02 49.52
N PHE A 44 -14.34 24.04 48.67
CA PHE A 44 -14.69 25.37 49.14
C PHE A 44 -16.05 25.40 49.84
N SER A 45 -17.05 24.65 49.37
CA SER A 45 -18.34 24.50 50.04
C SER A 45 -18.22 23.79 51.40
N GLU A 46 -17.39 22.75 51.49
CA GLU A 46 -17.07 22.08 52.77
C GLU A 46 -16.36 23.02 53.73
N MET A 47 -15.39 23.84 53.29
CA MET A 47 -14.76 24.87 54.12
C MET A 47 -15.78 25.88 54.65
N ARG A 48 -16.71 26.31 53.78
CA ARG A 48 -17.76 27.25 54.18
C ARG A 48 -18.65 26.66 55.25
N VAL A 49 -19.08 25.39 55.12
CA VAL A 49 -19.89 24.73 56.17
C VAL A 49 -19.07 24.60 57.45
N CYS A 50 -17.80 24.19 57.35
CA CYS A 50 -16.89 24.07 58.48
C CYS A 50 -16.70 25.40 59.24
N SER A 51 -16.70 26.55 58.54
CA SER A 51 -16.56 27.86 59.16
C SER A 51 -17.73 28.24 60.09
N TYR A 52 -18.91 27.61 59.94
CA TYR A 52 -20.07 27.84 60.79
C TYR A 52 -20.12 26.92 61.99
N ASP A 53 -19.81 25.60 61.79
CA ASP A 53 -20.01 24.59 62.85
C ASP A 53 -18.70 24.25 63.60
N LEU A 54 -17.56 24.70 63.11
CA LEU A 54 -16.19 24.50 63.63
C LEU A 54 -15.82 22.99 63.77
N LYS A 55 -16.55 22.10 63.09
CA LYS A 55 -16.30 20.65 63.12
C LYS A 55 -15.46 20.21 61.92
N CYS A 56 -14.28 20.79 61.80
CA CYS A 56 -13.39 20.58 60.69
C CYS A 56 -12.48 19.36 60.87
N LYS A 57 -12.78 18.25 60.23
CA LYS A 57 -11.92 17.05 60.29
C LYS A 57 -10.80 17.07 59.23
N ARG A 58 -11.02 17.78 58.12
CA ARG A 58 -10.12 17.79 56.94
C ARG A 58 -9.32 19.05 56.78
N PHE A 59 -9.69 20.14 57.49
CA PHE A 59 -9.13 21.46 57.34
C PHE A 59 -8.43 21.91 58.62
N ALA A 60 -7.21 22.46 58.48
CA ALA A 60 -6.55 23.17 59.57
C ALA A 60 -7.20 24.56 59.73
N ILE A 61 -7.44 24.97 60.97
CA ILE A 61 -8.03 26.28 61.28
C ILE A 61 -6.95 27.16 61.83
N ASP A 62 -6.81 28.37 61.26
CA ASP A 62 -5.94 29.44 61.79
C ASP A 62 -6.70 30.79 61.76
N PHE A 63 -6.19 31.78 62.49
CA PHE A 63 -6.77 33.12 62.50
C PHE A 63 -5.70 34.12 62.06
N VAL A 64 -5.99 34.80 60.96
CA VAL A 64 -5.09 35.74 60.33
C VAL A 64 -5.64 37.15 60.33
N PRO A 65 -4.81 38.22 60.45
CA PRO A 65 -5.28 39.61 60.39
C PRO A 65 -5.89 39.89 59.02
N VAL A 66 -6.93 40.79 59.01
CA VAL A 66 -7.55 41.27 57.79
C VAL A 66 -6.59 42.22 57.08
N GLU A 67 -5.74 41.74 56.17
CA GLU A 67 -4.85 42.62 55.41
C GLU A 67 -5.23 42.72 53.96
N LYS A 68 -5.04 41.66 53.16
CA LYS A 68 -5.25 41.62 51.71
C LYS A 68 -6.18 40.55 51.21
N GLN A 69 -6.70 39.69 52.11
CA GLN A 69 -7.55 38.57 51.76
C GLN A 69 -8.99 38.96 51.63
N THR A 70 -9.62 38.59 50.51
CA THR A 70 -11.08 38.82 50.34
C THR A 70 -11.82 37.60 50.91
N PRO A 71 -12.77 37.82 51.84
CA PRO A 71 -13.59 36.71 52.35
C PRO A 71 -14.39 36.00 51.26
N TYR A 72 -14.69 34.75 51.48
CA TYR A 72 -15.47 33.86 50.58
C TYR A 72 -14.82 33.65 49.20
N ILE A 73 -13.49 33.72 49.12
CA ILE A 73 -12.73 33.36 47.95
C ILE A 73 -11.77 32.19 48.26
N LEU A 74 -11.68 31.22 47.37
CA LEU A 74 -10.71 30.11 47.45
C LEU A 74 -9.37 30.56 46.82
N TYR A 75 -8.32 30.53 47.60
CA TYR A 75 -6.95 30.84 47.14
C TYR A 75 -6.15 29.55 47.01
N LYS A 76 -5.52 29.39 45.88
CA LYS A 76 -4.56 28.30 45.64
C LYS A 76 -3.15 28.81 45.90
N SER A 77 -2.43 28.14 46.79
CA SER A 77 -1.03 28.46 47.11
C SER A 77 -0.15 27.22 46.96
N SER A 78 1.16 27.40 47.05
CA SER A 78 2.12 26.29 47.07
C SER A 78 1.91 25.35 48.29
N SER A 79 1.36 25.85 49.37
CA SER A 79 1.05 25.06 50.59
C SER A 79 -0.30 24.30 50.52
N GLY A 80 -1.15 24.62 49.54
CA GLY A 80 -2.49 24.01 49.42
C GLY A 80 -3.58 25.02 49.11
N LEU A 81 -4.81 24.68 49.47
CA LEU A 81 -5.99 25.53 49.29
C LEU A 81 -6.32 26.29 50.58
N ASN A 82 -6.56 27.57 50.48
CA ASN A 82 -6.96 28.43 51.60
C ASN A 82 -8.29 29.11 51.34
N GLY A 83 -9.23 28.96 52.25
CA GLY A 83 -10.48 29.70 52.28
C GLY A 83 -10.50 30.66 53.49
N TYR A 84 -10.92 31.91 53.26
CA TYR A 84 -11.02 32.93 54.34
C TYR A 84 -12.46 33.26 54.64
N PHE A 85 -12.84 33.22 55.92
CA PHE A 85 -14.19 33.44 56.38
C PHE A 85 -14.22 34.44 57.54
N PRO A 86 -15.27 35.33 57.64
CA PRO A 86 -15.40 36.25 58.72
C PRO A 86 -15.60 35.56 60.07
N VAL A 87 -14.97 36.08 61.11
CA VAL A 87 -15.16 35.58 62.46
C VAL A 87 -16.29 36.40 63.14
N PRO A 88 -17.38 35.76 63.59
CA PRO A 88 -18.44 36.49 64.30
C PRO A 88 -17.91 37.26 65.52
N GLY A 89 -18.08 38.56 65.55
CA GLY A 89 -17.65 39.44 66.66
C GLY A 89 -16.21 39.87 66.64
N ALA A 90 -15.40 39.55 65.59
CA ALA A 90 -14.03 40.03 65.43
C ALA A 90 -13.87 40.65 64.03
N ASN A 91 -13.71 42.00 63.98
CA ASN A 91 -13.58 42.71 62.71
C ASN A 91 -12.13 42.72 62.18
N ASP A 92 -11.13 42.46 63.01
CA ASP A 92 -9.70 42.55 62.70
C ASP A 92 -9.08 41.20 62.26
N TYR A 93 -9.83 40.08 62.30
CA TYR A 93 -9.32 38.75 62.02
C TYR A 93 -10.28 37.99 61.07
N LEU A 94 -9.68 37.22 60.19
CA LEU A 94 -10.35 36.22 59.35
C LEU A 94 -9.98 34.83 59.83
N MET A 95 -10.94 33.90 59.78
CA MET A 95 -10.67 32.48 59.94
C MET A 95 -10.11 31.97 58.63
N GLN A 96 -8.91 31.44 58.65
CA GLN A 96 -8.29 30.73 57.54
C GLN A 96 -8.54 29.23 57.70
N LEU A 97 -9.18 28.64 56.72
CA LEU A 97 -9.28 27.19 56.58
C LEU A 97 -8.32 26.71 55.54
N HIS A 98 -7.38 25.86 55.94
CA HIS A 98 -6.32 25.35 55.12
C HIS A 98 -6.52 23.87 54.80
N PHE A 99 -6.45 23.52 53.50
CA PHE A 99 -6.41 22.15 53.02
C PHE A 99 -5.00 21.89 52.48
N SER A 100 -4.33 20.86 52.99
CA SER A 100 -2.91 20.65 52.69
C SER A 100 -2.65 20.37 51.20
N ALA A 101 -1.48 20.76 50.73
CA ALA A 101 -1.09 20.48 49.35
C ALA A 101 -1.01 18.97 49.06
N ASP A 102 -0.58 18.17 50.03
CA ASP A 102 -0.44 16.72 49.90
C ASP A 102 -1.80 16.04 49.75
N ASP A 103 -2.78 16.44 50.58
CA ASP A 103 -4.16 15.94 50.50
C ASP A 103 -4.82 16.34 49.16
N TYR A 104 -4.65 17.60 48.74
CA TYR A 104 -5.17 18.07 47.47
C TYR A 104 -4.55 17.35 46.27
N GLN A 105 -3.23 17.12 46.31
CA GLN A 105 -2.55 16.32 45.26
C GLN A 105 -3.01 14.87 45.23
N SER A 106 -3.24 14.26 46.39
CA SER A 106 -3.75 12.90 46.45
C SER A 106 -5.15 12.77 45.84
N GLU A 107 -6.06 13.73 46.11
CA GLU A 107 -7.37 13.81 45.45
C GLU A 107 -7.27 13.98 43.95
N LEU A 108 -6.40 14.89 43.48
CA LEU A 108 -6.13 15.09 42.06
C LEU A 108 -5.58 13.84 41.38
N GLN A 109 -4.63 13.13 42.02
CA GLN A 109 -4.07 11.88 41.47
C GLN A 109 -5.13 10.78 41.38
N ALA A 110 -6.04 10.68 42.40
CA ALA A 110 -7.14 9.74 42.36
C ALA A 110 -8.08 10.02 41.17
N LEU A 111 -8.39 11.30 40.89
CA LEU A 111 -9.20 11.73 39.76
C LEU A 111 -8.48 11.45 38.43
N GLN A 112 -7.17 11.77 38.33
CA GLN A 112 -6.35 11.50 37.14
C GLN A 112 -6.32 10.00 36.83
N ASN A 113 -6.08 9.15 37.81
CA ASN A 113 -6.03 7.69 37.62
C ASN A 113 -7.39 7.15 37.14
N ARG A 114 -8.50 7.62 37.69
CA ARG A 114 -9.85 7.23 37.23
C ARG A 114 -10.10 7.69 35.79
N ALA A 115 -9.79 8.94 35.50
CA ALA A 115 -9.92 9.49 34.12
C ALA A 115 -9.06 8.75 33.12
N PHE A 116 -7.80 8.44 33.49
CA PHE A 116 -6.89 7.69 32.64
C PHE A 116 -7.37 6.27 32.36
N LEU A 117 -7.84 5.54 33.38
CA LEU A 117 -8.40 4.19 33.21
C LEU A 117 -9.64 4.21 32.30
N ALA A 118 -10.55 5.17 32.52
CA ALA A 118 -11.73 5.33 31.66
C ALA A 118 -11.34 5.67 30.21
N PHE A 119 -10.40 6.60 30.02
CA PHE A 119 -9.87 6.96 28.72
C PHE A 119 -9.23 5.77 28.01
N ALA A 120 -8.37 5.01 28.71
CA ALA A 120 -7.73 3.83 28.16
C ALA A 120 -8.74 2.76 27.72
N ALA A 121 -9.79 2.54 28.52
CA ALA A 121 -10.86 1.61 28.18
C ALA A 121 -11.63 2.04 26.92
N VAL A 122 -11.98 3.33 26.82
CA VAL A 122 -12.68 3.87 25.64
C VAL A 122 -11.79 3.81 24.39
N ILE A 123 -10.51 4.17 24.49
CA ILE A 123 -9.55 4.09 23.37
C ILE A 123 -9.37 2.63 22.91
N ALA A 124 -9.35 1.66 23.82
CA ALA A 124 -9.29 0.24 23.44
C ALA A 124 -10.52 -0.18 22.61
N VAL A 125 -11.72 0.25 23.02
CA VAL A 125 -12.95 0.01 22.26
C VAL A 125 -12.89 0.68 20.89
N VAL A 126 -12.43 1.92 20.79
CA VAL A 126 -12.27 2.66 19.53
C VAL A 126 -11.27 1.97 18.62
N PHE A 127 -10.17 1.47 19.17
CA PHE A 127 -9.19 0.70 18.41
C PHE A 127 -9.83 -0.54 17.76
N ILE A 128 -10.56 -1.34 18.54
CA ILE A 128 -11.25 -2.54 18.06
C ILE A 128 -12.28 -2.17 16.98
N LEU A 129 -13.10 -1.16 17.21
CA LEU A 129 -14.09 -0.71 16.24
C LEU A 129 -13.45 -0.19 14.95
N SER A 130 -12.31 0.52 15.02
CA SER A 130 -11.59 1.01 13.86
C SER A 130 -11.03 -0.14 13.01
N VAL A 131 -10.53 -1.21 13.65
CA VAL A 131 -10.08 -2.43 12.98
C VAL A 131 -11.26 -3.11 12.29
N LEU A 132 -12.36 -3.35 12.99
CA LEU A 132 -13.55 -4.00 12.43
C LEU A 132 -14.14 -3.20 11.27
N PHE A 133 -14.24 -1.88 11.42
CA PHE A 133 -14.74 -1.01 10.35
C PHE A 133 -13.82 -1.03 9.13
N SER A 134 -12.50 -0.99 9.33
CA SER A 134 -11.55 -1.04 8.23
C SER A 134 -11.63 -2.37 7.46
N LEU A 135 -11.79 -3.50 8.16
CA LEU A 135 -12.01 -4.81 7.53
C LEU A 135 -13.35 -4.85 6.78
N TYR A 136 -14.41 -4.33 7.38
CA TYR A 136 -15.74 -4.27 6.76
C TYR A 136 -15.75 -3.39 5.49
N ALA A 137 -15.10 -2.23 5.53
CA ALA A 137 -15.01 -1.32 4.39
C ALA A 137 -14.23 -1.91 3.20
N LEU A 138 -13.25 -2.80 3.45
CA LEU A 138 -12.49 -3.48 2.41
C LEU A 138 -13.23 -4.65 1.76
N TYR A 139 -14.18 -5.26 2.46
CA TYR A 139 -14.90 -6.44 1.98
C TYR A 139 -15.60 -6.24 0.61
N PRO A 140 -16.44 -5.18 0.40
CA PRO A 140 -17.09 -4.96 -0.89
C PRO A 140 -16.10 -4.67 -2.03
N LEU A 141 -15.00 -3.97 -1.75
CA LEU A 141 -13.97 -3.71 -2.75
C LEU A 141 -13.28 -5.01 -3.19
N ARG A 142 -12.95 -5.87 -2.25
CA ARG A 142 -12.36 -7.19 -2.55
C ARG A 142 -13.31 -8.06 -3.39
N ASN A 143 -14.57 -8.12 -3.00
CA ASN A 143 -15.58 -8.87 -3.77
C ASN A 143 -15.77 -8.33 -5.18
N ALA A 144 -15.81 -7.01 -5.34
CA ALA A 144 -15.90 -6.38 -6.66
C ALA A 144 -14.69 -6.74 -7.55
N LEU A 145 -13.48 -6.77 -6.98
CA LEU A 145 -12.27 -7.17 -7.69
C LEU A 145 -12.32 -8.64 -8.11
N VAL A 146 -12.73 -9.55 -7.21
CA VAL A 146 -12.87 -10.98 -7.51
C VAL A 146 -13.91 -11.21 -8.62
N LEU A 147 -15.10 -10.63 -8.47
CA LEU A 147 -16.16 -10.73 -9.48
C LEU A 147 -15.71 -10.17 -10.85
N THR A 148 -14.98 -9.06 -10.85
CA THR A 148 -14.44 -8.50 -12.10
C THR A 148 -13.41 -9.44 -12.74
N GLN A 149 -12.57 -10.10 -11.95
CA GLN A 149 -11.60 -11.09 -12.46
C GLN A 149 -12.30 -12.32 -13.04
N GLU A 150 -13.30 -12.86 -12.35
CA GLU A 150 -14.10 -13.98 -12.83
C GLU A 150 -14.84 -13.61 -14.13
N PHE A 151 -15.50 -12.46 -14.16
CA PHE A 151 -16.19 -11.97 -15.36
C PHE A 151 -15.25 -11.83 -16.58
N ILE A 152 -14.04 -11.27 -16.37
CA ILE A 152 -13.08 -11.17 -17.46
C ILE A 152 -12.62 -12.56 -17.91
N LYS A 153 -12.42 -13.51 -16.98
CA LYS A 153 -12.05 -14.88 -17.30
C LYS A 153 -13.11 -15.58 -18.17
N ASP A 154 -14.36 -15.39 -17.82
CA ASP A 154 -15.49 -15.96 -18.57
C ASP A 154 -15.61 -15.36 -19.98
N ILE A 155 -15.51 -14.02 -20.10
CA ILE A 155 -15.45 -13.34 -21.40
C ILE A 155 -14.31 -13.86 -22.25
N LEU A 156 -13.11 -14.01 -21.67
CA LEU A 156 -11.95 -14.53 -22.40
C LEU A 156 -12.15 -15.98 -22.87
N HIS A 157 -12.89 -16.78 -22.11
CA HIS A 157 -13.27 -18.11 -22.52
C HIS A 157 -14.24 -18.08 -23.70
N ASP A 158 -15.26 -17.24 -23.65
CA ASP A 158 -16.30 -17.14 -24.67
C ASP A 158 -15.78 -16.54 -25.98
N PHE A 159 -14.73 -15.73 -25.94
CA PHE A 159 -14.06 -15.26 -27.15
C PHE A 159 -13.28 -16.34 -27.91
N ASN A 160 -12.94 -17.47 -27.28
CA ASN A 160 -12.20 -18.55 -27.97
C ASN A 160 -12.98 -19.09 -29.18
N THR A 161 -14.27 -19.29 -29.03
CA THR A 161 -15.12 -19.89 -30.08
C THR A 161 -15.23 -19.02 -31.33
N PRO A 162 -15.61 -17.73 -31.27
CA PRO A 162 -15.69 -16.88 -32.44
C PRO A 162 -14.32 -16.61 -33.08
N LEU A 163 -13.24 -16.52 -32.28
CA LEU A 163 -11.90 -16.32 -32.81
C LEU A 163 -11.37 -17.57 -33.55
N ALA A 164 -11.66 -18.77 -33.00
CA ALA A 164 -11.33 -20.02 -33.69
C ALA A 164 -12.09 -20.14 -35.03
N SER A 165 -13.37 -19.76 -35.04
CA SER A 165 -14.20 -19.74 -36.27
C SER A 165 -13.64 -18.73 -37.30
N LEU A 166 -13.30 -17.50 -36.88
CA LEU A 166 -12.69 -16.50 -37.76
C LEU A 166 -11.34 -16.97 -38.33
N ARG A 167 -10.51 -17.63 -37.52
CA ARG A 167 -9.23 -18.18 -37.97
C ARG A 167 -9.43 -19.30 -39.01
N LEU A 168 -10.40 -20.17 -38.76
CA LEU A 168 -10.72 -21.26 -39.70
C LEU A 168 -11.25 -20.70 -41.03
N ASN A 169 -12.22 -19.78 -40.97
CA ASN A 169 -12.80 -19.16 -42.18
C ASN A 169 -11.76 -18.36 -42.97
N SER A 170 -10.87 -17.62 -42.33
CA SER A 170 -9.78 -16.89 -43.00
C SER A 170 -8.81 -17.86 -43.67
N ALA A 171 -8.50 -19.00 -43.05
CA ALA A 171 -7.63 -20.04 -43.62
C ALA A 171 -8.29 -20.74 -44.83
N MET A 172 -9.61 -20.96 -44.78
CA MET A 172 -10.38 -21.51 -45.93
C MET A 172 -10.41 -20.53 -47.10
N LEU A 173 -10.74 -19.25 -46.84
CA LEU A 173 -10.69 -18.19 -47.85
C LEU A 173 -9.32 -18.05 -48.51
N ARG A 174 -8.24 -18.20 -47.75
CA ARG A 174 -6.86 -18.19 -48.26
C ARG A 174 -6.58 -19.36 -49.22
N ARG A 175 -7.18 -20.52 -48.93
CA ARG A 175 -7.05 -21.70 -49.84
C ARG A 175 -7.83 -21.53 -51.15
N GLU A 176 -9.01 -20.89 -51.08
CA GLU A 176 -9.89 -20.70 -52.22
C GLU A 176 -9.44 -19.54 -53.11
N LEU A 177 -9.08 -18.40 -52.54
CA LEU A 177 -8.79 -17.15 -53.23
C LEU A 177 -7.28 -16.86 -53.40
N GLY A 178 -6.42 -17.74 -52.87
CA GLY A 178 -4.99 -17.51 -52.84
C GLY A 178 -4.56 -16.41 -51.86
N GLN A 179 -3.38 -15.86 -52.10
CA GLN A 179 -2.83 -14.81 -51.23
C GLN A 179 -3.47 -13.46 -51.59
N ASN A 180 -4.23 -12.92 -50.65
CA ASN A 180 -4.96 -11.65 -50.76
C ASN A 180 -4.66 -10.77 -49.58
N ASP A 181 -4.28 -9.51 -49.79
CA ASP A 181 -3.92 -8.55 -48.76
C ASP A 181 -5.01 -8.36 -47.71
N LYS A 182 -6.31 -8.48 -48.09
CA LYS A 182 -7.45 -8.37 -47.16
C LYS A 182 -7.49 -9.56 -46.23
N ILE A 183 -7.22 -10.78 -46.71
CA ILE A 183 -7.19 -12.00 -45.92
C ILE A 183 -6.01 -11.94 -44.94
N VAL A 184 -4.85 -11.51 -45.38
CA VAL A 184 -3.65 -11.30 -44.54
C VAL A 184 -3.96 -10.32 -43.40
N ARG A 185 -4.67 -9.22 -43.68
CA ARG A 185 -5.10 -8.24 -42.64
C ARG A 185 -6.08 -8.82 -41.66
N ILE A 186 -7.02 -9.67 -42.10
CA ILE A 186 -7.98 -10.35 -41.21
C ILE A 186 -7.23 -11.32 -40.31
N GLU A 187 -6.36 -12.18 -40.85
CA GLU A 187 -5.53 -13.10 -40.06
C GLU A 187 -4.68 -12.36 -39.03
N GLN A 188 -4.09 -11.23 -39.41
CA GLN A 188 -3.31 -10.41 -38.50
C GLN A 188 -4.16 -9.78 -37.38
N SER A 189 -5.38 -9.34 -37.70
CA SER A 189 -6.31 -8.80 -36.72
C SER A 189 -6.76 -9.87 -35.72
N VAL A 190 -7.07 -11.07 -36.20
CA VAL A 190 -7.42 -12.23 -35.34
C VAL A 190 -6.25 -12.58 -34.43
N GLN A 191 -5.02 -12.63 -34.97
CA GLN A 191 -3.83 -12.90 -34.16
C GLN A 191 -3.60 -11.82 -33.08
N ASN A 192 -3.79 -10.55 -33.42
CA ASN A 192 -3.69 -9.46 -32.42
C ASN A 192 -4.70 -9.62 -31.28
N VAL A 193 -5.92 -10.08 -31.55
CA VAL A 193 -6.95 -10.32 -30.53
C VAL A 193 -6.59 -11.54 -29.69
N LEU A 194 -6.07 -12.61 -30.27
CA LEU A 194 -5.59 -13.79 -29.56
C LEU A 194 -4.41 -13.43 -28.62
N ASP A 195 -3.47 -12.63 -29.10
CA ASP A 195 -2.34 -12.14 -28.30
C ASP A 195 -2.82 -11.28 -27.11
N LEU A 196 -3.84 -10.41 -27.33
CA LEU A 196 -4.49 -9.64 -26.29
C LEU A 196 -5.13 -10.55 -25.24
N GLN A 197 -5.91 -11.52 -25.69
CA GLN A 197 -6.59 -12.49 -24.84
C GLN A 197 -5.58 -13.27 -23.99
N HIS A 198 -4.49 -13.75 -24.61
CA HIS A 198 -3.43 -14.48 -23.91
C HIS A 198 -2.76 -13.61 -22.84
N ASN A 199 -2.45 -12.35 -23.18
CA ASN A 199 -1.85 -11.40 -22.26
C ASN A 199 -2.79 -11.07 -21.09
N LEU A 200 -4.11 -10.90 -21.35
CA LEU A 200 -5.09 -10.59 -20.33
C LEU A 200 -5.35 -11.79 -19.39
N ARG A 201 -5.44 -12.99 -19.96
CA ARG A 201 -5.53 -14.23 -19.19
C ARG A 201 -4.35 -14.41 -18.24
N SER A 202 -3.15 -14.10 -18.73
CA SER A 202 -1.92 -14.08 -17.93
C SER A 202 -1.96 -13.12 -16.76
N TYR A 203 -2.53 -11.95 -16.99
CA TYR A 203 -2.63 -10.90 -15.99
C TYR A 203 -3.57 -11.28 -14.84
N LEU A 204 -4.62 -12.07 -15.13
CA LEU A 204 -5.65 -12.48 -14.17
C LEU A 204 -5.28 -13.73 -13.38
N HIS A 205 -4.35 -14.56 -13.87
CA HIS A 205 -3.90 -15.71 -13.11
C HIS A 205 -2.92 -15.26 -12.03
N ASP A 206 -3.37 -15.34 -10.77
CA ASP A 206 -2.46 -15.43 -9.64
C ASP A 206 -1.71 -16.75 -9.79
N HIS A 207 -0.48 -16.67 -10.21
CA HIS A 207 0.36 -17.85 -10.33
C HIS A 207 0.64 -18.33 -8.91
N ALA A 208 0.05 -19.47 -8.53
CA ALA A 208 0.60 -20.25 -7.43
C ALA A 208 2.08 -20.46 -7.78
N MET A 209 2.96 -19.73 -7.11
CA MET A 209 4.39 -19.65 -7.44
C MET A 209 5.08 -20.94 -7.03
N GLN A 210 4.74 -22.08 -7.67
CA GLN A 210 5.56 -23.26 -7.55
C GLN A 210 6.90 -22.95 -8.21
N LYS A 211 7.95 -22.96 -7.39
CA LYS A 211 9.32 -22.78 -7.86
C LYS A 211 9.87 -24.15 -8.25
N GLU A 212 10.59 -24.18 -9.36
CA GLU A 212 11.32 -25.33 -9.86
C GLU A 212 12.70 -24.91 -10.37
N ASP A 213 13.57 -25.88 -10.55
CA ASP A 213 14.89 -25.63 -11.12
C ASP A 213 14.80 -25.53 -12.65
N ILE A 214 15.31 -24.44 -13.19
CA ILE A 214 15.18 -24.07 -14.60
C ILE A 214 16.56 -23.84 -15.19
N ASP A 215 16.90 -24.56 -16.25
CA ASP A 215 18.02 -24.20 -17.11
C ASP A 215 17.62 -23.02 -18.02
N LEU A 216 18.09 -21.83 -17.65
CA LEU A 216 17.76 -20.59 -18.35
C LEU A 216 18.29 -20.59 -19.78
N LYS A 217 19.49 -21.12 -20.03
CA LYS A 217 20.06 -21.20 -21.37
C LYS A 217 19.19 -22.03 -22.29
N GLN A 218 18.83 -23.24 -21.84
CA GLN A 218 17.97 -24.12 -22.61
C GLN A 218 16.59 -23.51 -22.89
N LEU A 219 16.05 -22.79 -21.91
CA LEU A 219 14.77 -22.08 -22.07
C LEU A 219 14.88 -21.01 -23.18
N ILE A 220 15.90 -20.17 -23.15
CA ILE A 220 16.13 -19.11 -24.13
C ILE A 220 16.33 -19.68 -25.52
N GLU A 221 17.19 -20.69 -25.67
CA GLU A 221 17.47 -21.32 -26.97
C GLU A 221 16.21 -21.91 -27.62
N LYS A 222 15.35 -22.58 -26.83
CA LYS A 222 14.05 -23.08 -27.31
C LYS A 222 13.14 -21.97 -27.83
N ARG A 223 13.14 -20.79 -27.18
CA ARG A 223 12.33 -19.64 -27.62
C ARG A 223 12.87 -18.99 -28.88
N ILE A 224 14.18 -18.90 -29.00
CA ILE A 224 14.85 -18.35 -30.19
C ILE A 224 14.50 -19.20 -31.41
N LEU A 225 14.56 -20.53 -31.33
CA LEU A 225 14.21 -21.42 -32.47
C LEU A 225 12.80 -21.14 -33.03
N ILE A 226 11.85 -20.71 -32.17
CA ILE A 226 10.49 -20.35 -32.64
C ILE A 226 10.50 -18.96 -33.29
N LEU A 227 11.27 -18.01 -32.73
CA LEU A 227 11.34 -16.65 -33.26
C LEU A 227 12.08 -16.56 -34.56
N GLU A 228 13.15 -17.31 -34.78
CA GLU A 228 13.90 -17.38 -36.06
C GLU A 228 13.00 -17.75 -37.23
N LYS A 229 12.05 -18.67 -37.02
CA LYS A 229 11.06 -19.04 -38.04
C LYS A 229 10.13 -17.91 -38.42
N ASN A 230 9.77 -17.08 -37.41
CA ASN A 230 8.84 -15.98 -37.61
C ASN A 230 9.49 -14.68 -38.05
N TYR A 231 10.80 -14.52 -37.80
CA TYR A 231 11.60 -13.34 -38.11
C TYR A 231 12.91 -13.74 -38.80
N PRO A 232 12.85 -14.24 -40.06
CA PRO A 232 14.03 -14.77 -40.77
C PRO A 232 15.09 -13.70 -41.05
N ASP A 233 14.71 -12.41 -41.06
CA ASP A 233 15.63 -11.29 -41.29
C ASP A 233 16.38 -10.86 -40.01
N ILE A 234 16.15 -11.51 -38.89
CA ILE A 234 16.77 -11.14 -37.59
C ILE A 234 17.77 -12.23 -37.20
N THR A 235 18.98 -11.82 -36.86
CA THR A 235 20.02 -12.75 -36.36
C THR A 235 20.01 -12.77 -34.83
N PHE A 236 19.83 -13.97 -34.25
CA PHE A 236 19.91 -14.15 -32.81
C PHE A 236 21.25 -14.74 -32.39
N SER A 237 21.79 -14.31 -31.26
CA SER A 237 23.02 -14.88 -30.70
C SER A 237 22.93 -14.96 -29.17
N VAL A 238 23.40 -16.08 -28.61
CA VAL A 238 23.39 -16.35 -27.16
C VAL A 238 24.82 -16.51 -26.67
N SER A 239 25.22 -15.65 -25.75
CA SER A 239 26.54 -15.68 -25.10
C SER A 239 26.36 -15.86 -23.61
N MET A 240 26.13 -17.13 -23.18
CA MET A 240 26.01 -17.51 -21.78
C MET A 240 26.37 -18.98 -21.57
N GLU A 241 26.89 -19.28 -20.40
CA GLU A 241 27.00 -20.64 -19.88
C GLU A 241 25.64 -21.15 -19.38
N ALA A 242 25.53 -22.46 -19.10
CA ALA A 242 24.34 -23.03 -18.44
C ALA A 242 24.13 -22.35 -17.08
N LEU A 243 22.92 -21.88 -16.86
CA LEU A 243 22.55 -21.17 -15.61
C LEU A 243 21.27 -21.76 -15.03
N GLN A 244 21.40 -22.33 -13.85
CA GLN A 244 20.24 -22.82 -13.11
C GLN A 244 19.62 -21.71 -12.27
N LEU A 245 18.31 -21.57 -12.38
CA LEU A 245 17.48 -20.66 -11.59
C LEU A 245 16.45 -21.46 -10.80
N HIS A 246 16.19 -21.07 -9.56
CA HIS A 246 15.09 -21.60 -8.77
C HIS A 246 13.93 -20.63 -8.76
N ALA A 247 12.95 -20.83 -9.65
CA ALA A 247 11.87 -19.88 -9.89
C ALA A 247 10.62 -20.53 -10.49
N ASN A 248 9.54 -19.76 -10.63
CA ASN A 248 8.40 -20.19 -11.43
C ASN A 248 8.76 -20.15 -12.92
N ARG A 249 8.77 -21.33 -13.55
CA ARG A 249 9.15 -21.51 -14.96
C ARG A 249 8.29 -20.72 -15.93
N GLU A 250 6.98 -20.69 -15.70
CA GLU A 250 6.05 -20.00 -16.56
C GLU A 250 6.27 -18.49 -16.51
N ALA A 251 6.51 -17.93 -15.32
CA ALA A 251 6.81 -16.50 -15.14
C ALA A 251 8.13 -16.12 -15.84
N VAL A 252 9.19 -16.91 -15.65
CA VAL A 252 10.48 -16.67 -16.33
C VAL A 252 10.33 -16.79 -17.85
N ALA A 253 9.65 -17.84 -18.33
CA ALA A 253 9.42 -18.02 -19.77
C ALA A 253 8.68 -16.81 -20.38
N ARG A 254 7.67 -16.28 -19.70
CA ARG A 254 6.92 -15.10 -20.16
C ARG A 254 7.74 -13.82 -20.18
N ILE A 255 8.58 -13.60 -19.18
CA ILE A 255 9.52 -12.47 -19.19
C ILE A 255 10.39 -12.54 -20.45
N ILE A 256 10.99 -13.72 -20.70
CA ILE A 256 11.87 -13.95 -21.85
C ILE A 256 11.11 -13.82 -23.18
N ASP A 257 9.92 -14.44 -23.29
CA ASP A 257 9.09 -14.36 -24.51
C ASP A 257 8.71 -12.93 -24.87
N ASN A 258 8.29 -12.11 -23.90
CA ASN A 258 7.93 -10.72 -24.14
C ASN A 258 9.14 -9.87 -24.55
N LEU A 259 10.28 -10.05 -23.90
CA LEU A 259 11.50 -9.27 -24.22
C LEU A 259 12.07 -9.67 -25.57
N LEU A 260 12.20 -10.97 -25.87
CA LEU A 260 12.71 -11.46 -27.17
C LEU A 260 11.77 -11.12 -28.31
N SER A 261 10.45 -11.28 -28.13
CA SER A 261 9.45 -10.92 -29.13
C SER A 261 9.47 -9.42 -29.43
N ASN A 262 9.63 -8.55 -28.41
CA ASN A 262 9.77 -7.12 -28.62
C ASN A 262 11.08 -6.79 -29.34
N ALA A 263 12.20 -7.39 -28.96
CA ALA A 263 13.50 -7.21 -29.61
C ALA A 263 13.47 -7.61 -31.08
N ALA A 264 12.74 -8.65 -31.46
CA ALA A 264 12.56 -9.06 -32.85
C ALA A 264 11.56 -8.14 -33.59
N LYS A 265 10.40 -7.89 -33.03
CA LYS A 265 9.27 -7.15 -33.64
C LYS A 265 9.64 -5.68 -33.96
N TYR A 266 10.42 -5.04 -33.11
CA TYR A 266 10.81 -3.64 -33.24
C TYR A 266 12.22 -3.44 -33.75
N ASN A 267 12.86 -4.52 -34.23
CA ASN A 267 14.19 -4.46 -34.80
C ASN A 267 14.20 -3.76 -36.16
N SER A 268 15.39 -3.41 -36.58
CA SER A 268 15.69 -2.95 -37.95
C SER A 268 15.76 -4.15 -38.89
N ARG A 269 15.59 -3.92 -40.20
CA ARG A 269 15.79 -4.98 -41.22
C ARG A 269 17.23 -5.48 -41.18
N ASN A 270 17.42 -6.79 -41.15
CA ASN A 270 18.73 -7.45 -40.98
C ASN A 270 19.41 -7.10 -39.64
N GLY A 271 18.62 -6.76 -38.61
CA GLY A 271 19.15 -6.44 -37.31
C GLY A 271 19.55 -7.66 -36.49
N THR A 272 20.09 -7.40 -35.30
CA THR A 272 20.56 -8.47 -34.39
C THR A 272 19.89 -8.38 -33.03
N VAL A 273 19.72 -9.53 -32.41
CA VAL A 273 19.30 -9.67 -31.00
C VAL A 273 20.36 -10.50 -30.29
N ARG A 274 21.04 -9.90 -29.32
CA ARG A 274 22.09 -10.57 -28.54
C ARG A 274 21.62 -10.77 -27.09
N ILE A 275 21.80 -11.99 -26.62
CA ILE A 275 21.50 -12.37 -25.22
C ILE A 275 22.85 -12.66 -24.55
N VAL A 276 23.15 -11.90 -23.49
CA VAL A 276 24.44 -11.99 -22.78
C VAL A 276 24.19 -12.11 -21.29
N TYR A 277 24.82 -13.07 -20.65
CA TYR A 277 24.81 -13.20 -19.19
C TYR A 277 26.15 -12.72 -18.61
N GLU A 278 26.09 -11.66 -17.79
CA GLU A 278 27.23 -11.12 -17.07
C GLU A 278 27.31 -11.73 -15.67
N LYS A 279 28.16 -12.76 -15.52
CA LYS A 279 28.30 -13.52 -14.26
C LYS A 279 28.65 -12.64 -13.05
N ARG A 280 29.51 -11.61 -13.25
CA ARG A 280 29.93 -10.69 -12.18
C ARG A 280 28.76 -9.95 -11.50
N PHE A 281 27.74 -9.63 -12.27
CA PHE A 281 26.58 -8.86 -11.83
C PHE A 281 25.32 -9.71 -11.71
N SER A 282 25.40 -11.03 -12.00
CA SER A 282 24.24 -11.91 -12.15
C SER A 282 23.14 -11.29 -13.02
N ALA A 283 23.54 -10.66 -14.13
CA ALA A 283 22.66 -9.89 -14.98
C ALA A 283 22.51 -10.51 -16.37
N LEU A 284 21.27 -10.75 -16.79
CA LEU A 284 20.93 -11.14 -18.16
C LEU A 284 20.59 -9.89 -18.95
N LYS A 285 21.32 -9.67 -20.05
CA LYS A 285 21.08 -8.58 -20.99
C LYS A 285 20.49 -9.11 -22.29
N ILE A 286 19.43 -8.45 -22.76
CA ILE A 286 18.83 -8.67 -24.08
C ILE A 286 19.00 -7.35 -24.84
N ILE A 287 19.82 -7.41 -25.92
CA ILE A 287 20.30 -6.25 -26.67
C ILE A 287 19.80 -6.37 -28.10
N ASP A 288 19.05 -5.40 -28.58
CA ASP A 288 18.58 -5.30 -29.95
C ASP A 288 19.19 -4.10 -30.69
N THR A 289 19.25 -4.17 -32.00
CA THR A 289 19.66 -3.09 -32.92
C THR A 289 18.46 -2.43 -33.58
N GLY A 290 17.36 -2.36 -32.88
CA GLY A 290 16.08 -1.88 -33.37
C GLY A 290 15.95 -0.36 -33.39
N LYS A 291 14.69 0.08 -33.50
CA LYS A 291 14.35 1.51 -33.62
C LYS A 291 14.63 2.34 -32.37
N GLY A 292 14.87 1.67 -31.23
CA GLY A 292 15.00 2.33 -29.94
C GLY A 292 13.66 2.88 -29.41
N ILE A 293 13.71 3.45 -28.21
CA ILE A 293 12.56 3.92 -27.41
C ILE A 293 12.78 5.38 -27.04
N LYS A 294 11.78 6.25 -27.28
CA LYS A 294 11.85 7.68 -26.94
C LYS A 294 11.77 7.95 -25.44
N ASN A 295 10.88 7.21 -24.74
CA ASN A 295 10.61 7.40 -23.33
C ASN A 295 10.78 6.10 -22.54
N PRO A 296 12.03 5.66 -22.24
CA PRO A 296 12.28 4.38 -21.57
C PRO A 296 11.64 4.26 -20.19
N LYS A 297 11.40 5.38 -19.50
CA LYS A 297 10.77 5.39 -18.17
C LYS A 297 9.29 5.00 -18.18
N ARG A 298 8.59 5.23 -19.30
CA ARG A 298 7.14 5.01 -19.41
C ARG A 298 6.75 3.67 -20.01
N ILE A 299 7.68 2.92 -20.59
CA ILE A 299 7.37 1.67 -21.30
C ILE A 299 6.76 0.58 -20.43
N PHE A 300 6.90 0.66 -19.12
CA PHE A 300 6.29 -0.25 -18.16
C PHE A 300 4.88 0.19 -17.69
N GLU A 301 4.43 1.40 -18.10
CA GLU A 301 3.07 1.87 -17.84
C GLU A 301 2.05 1.06 -18.67
N ARG A 302 0.88 0.83 -18.12
CA ARG A 302 -0.21 0.13 -18.83
C ARG A 302 -0.63 0.93 -20.06
N PHE A 303 -0.86 0.22 -21.16
CA PHE A 303 -1.32 0.78 -22.44
C PHE A 303 -0.37 1.82 -23.07
N TYR A 304 0.81 2.03 -22.50
CA TYR A 304 1.80 2.89 -23.12
C TYR A 304 2.38 2.22 -24.37
N LYS A 305 2.37 2.93 -25.46
CA LYS A 305 2.95 2.51 -26.75
C LYS A 305 3.49 3.73 -27.48
N GLU A 306 4.61 3.57 -28.17
CA GLU A 306 5.19 4.59 -29.04
C GLU A 306 4.92 4.31 -30.51
N GLN A 307 4.39 3.13 -30.84
CA GLN A 307 4.07 2.70 -32.19
C GLN A 307 2.63 2.19 -32.24
N GLU A 308 2.00 2.27 -33.42
CA GLU A 308 0.61 1.83 -33.61
C GLU A 308 0.39 0.32 -33.40
N ARG A 309 1.44 -0.49 -33.57
CA ARG A 309 1.38 -1.95 -33.44
C ARG A 309 1.54 -2.38 -31.98
N GLY A 310 0.52 -3.10 -31.47
CA GLY A 310 0.51 -3.68 -30.11
C GLY A 310 -0.38 -2.91 -29.15
N ILE A 311 -0.65 -3.52 -27.99
CA ILE A 311 -1.64 -3.03 -27.00
C ILE A 311 -0.96 -2.29 -25.84
N GLY A 312 0.37 -2.40 -25.72
CA GLY A 312 1.13 -1.75 -24.64
C GLY A 312 1.00 -2.44 -23.27
N ILE A 313 0.70 -3.76 -23.26
CA ILE A 313 0.54 -4.53 -22.00
C ILE A 313 1.77 -5.42 -21.74
N GLY A 314 2.50 -5.87 -22.78
CA GLY A 314 3.57 -6.87 -22.66
C GLY A 314 4.68 -6.48 -21.66
N LEU A 315 5.23 -5.25 -21.76
CA LEU A 315 6.27 -4.78 -20.85
C LEU A 315 5.74 -4.48 -19.45
N HIS A 316 4.47 -4.10 -19.30
CA HIS A 316 3.83 -4.00 -18.01
C HIS A 316 3.75 -5.37 -17.30
N ILE A 317 3.40 -6.44 -18.04
CA ILE A 317 3.42 -7.82 -17.53
C ILE A 317 4.85 -8.22 -17.11
N VAL A 318 5.85 -7.92 -17.94
CA VAL A 318 7.27 -8.16 -17.59
C VAL A 318 7.61 -7.50 -16.25
N LYS A 319 7.26 -6.22 -16.08
CA LYS A 319 7.53 -5.50 -14.83
C LYS A 319 6.83 -6.16 -13.64
N LYS A 320 5.54 -6.51 -13.78
CA LYS A 320 4.77 -7.20 -12.71
C LYS A 320 5.43 -8.52 -12.32
N LEU A 321 5.77 -9.37 -13.31
CA LEU A 321 6.41 -10.67 -13.04
C LEU A 321 7.80 -10.52 -12.44
N CYS A 322 8.58 -9.53 -12.87
CA CYS A 322 9.87 -9.21 -12.26
C CYS A 322 9.70 -8.83 -10.78
N ASP A 323 8.73 -7.97 -10.46
CA ASP A 323 8.45 -7.55 -9.09
C ASP A 323 8.00 -8.76 -8.22
N GLU A 324 7.17 -9.67 -8.75
CA GLU A 324 6.73 -10.90 -8.08
C GLU A 324 7.88 -11.88 -7.82
N LEU A 325 8.84 -11.99 -8.75
CA LEU A 325 10.03 -12.82 -8.61
C LEU A 325 11.17 -12.16 -7.82
N GLY A 326 11.02 -10.88 -7.42
CA GLY A 326 12.07 -10.09 -6.80
C GLY A 326 13.21 -9.70 -7.75
N ILE A 327 12.99 -9.75 -9.07
CA ILE A 327 13.97 -9.40 -10.10
C ILE A 327 13.89 -7.91 -10.39
N ARG A 328 15.03 -7.24 -10.45
CA ARG A 328 15.09 -5.87 -10.97
C ARG A 328 15.25 -5.91 -12.49
N ILE A 329 14.42 -5.11 -13.19
CA ILE A 329 14.55 -4.86 -14.64
C ILE A 329 14.90 -3.40 -14.86
N ASP A 330 15.94 -3.17 -15.66
CA ASP A 330 16.37 -1.85 -16.12
C ASP A 330 16.37 -1.83 -17.68
N VAL A 331 16.26 -0.64 -18.26
CA VAL A 331 16.23 -0.43 -19.71
C VAL A 331 17.08 0.76 -20.10
N GLU A 332 17.93 0.56 -21.11
CA GLU A 332 18.71 1.59 -21.77
C GLU A 332 18.34 1.57 -23.26
N SER A 333 17.99 2.72 -23.81
CA SER A 333 17.58 2.78 -25.21
C SER A 333 17.91 4.15 -25.82
N GLU A 334 18.36 4.12 -27.07
CA GLU A 334 18.62 5.30 -27.90
C GLU A 334 17.90 5.13 -29.26
N VAL A 335 17.14 6.15 -29.64
CA VAL A 335 16.38 6.13 -30.90
C VAL A 335 17.31 5.95 -32.09
N GLY A 336 17.04 4.95 -32.89
CA GLY A 336 17.84 4.59 -34.06
C GLY A 336 19.07 3.72 -33.81
N ARG A 337 19.37 3.39 -32.53
CA ARG A 337 20.51 2.53 -32.16
C ARG A 337 20.08 1.20 -31.52
N GLY A 338 18.90 1.15 -30.93
CA GLY A 338 18.36 -0.06 -30.33
C GLY A 338 18.06 0.06 -28.84
N THR A 339 17.81 -1.10 -28.23
CA THR A 339 17.42 -1.19 -26.80
C THR A 339 18.21 -2.30 -26.10
N THR A 340 18.53 -2.06 -24.84
CA THR A 340 19.10 -3.06 -23.92
C THR A 340 18.20 -3.19 -22.71
N PHE A 341 17.63 -4.37 -22.51
CA PHE A 341 16.96 -4.76 -21.26
C PHE A 341 17.94 -5.52 -20.39
N THR A 342 18.03 -5.15 -19.11
CA THR A 342 18.90 -5.81 -18.12
C THR A 342 18.05 -6.36 -16.98
N LEU A 343 18.12 -7.69 -16.76
CA LEU A 343 17.44 -8.40 -15.66
C LEU A 343 18.48 -8.81 -14.61
N SER A 344 18.33 -8.38 -13.38
CA SER A 344 19.19 -8.80 -12.26
C SER A 344 18.64 -10.10 -11.67
N LEU A 345 19.32 -11.23 -11.95
CA LEU A 345 18.86 -12.58 -11.57
C LEU A 345 19.37 -13.05 -10.21
N LEU A 346 20.09 -12.19 -9.46
CA LEU A 346 20.69 -12.54 -8.17
C LEU A 346 19.72 -13.22 -7.18
N PRO A 347 18.43 -12.79 -7.07
CA PRO A 347 17.48 -13.44 -6.17
C PRO A 347 17.11 -14.87 -6.55
N LEU A 348 17.35 -15.30 -7.80
CA LEU A 348 16.93 -16.58 -8.36
C LEU A 348 18.08 -17.57 -8.53
N THR A 349 19.33 -17.10 -8.47
CA THR A 349 20.50 -17.97 -8.53
C THR A 349 20.75 -18.60 -7.18
N HIS A 350 20.89 -19.93 -7.13
CA HIS A 350 21.36 -20.60 -5.93
C HIS A 350 22.73 -20.05 -5.53
N ARG A 351 22.90 -19.68 -4.25
CA ARG A 351 24.21 -19.41 -3.66
C ARG A 351 24.99 -20.70 -3.48
#